data_3f0e7e30b280e332f26b3249c95f90d8
#
_entry.id   3f0e7e30b280e332f26b3249c95f90d8
#
_cell.length_a   1.000
_cell.length_b   1.000
_cell.length_c   1.000
_cell.angle_alpha   90.00
_cell.angle_beta   90.00
_cell.angle_gamma   90.00
#
_symmetry.space_group_name_H-M   'P 1'
#
loop_
_entity.id
_entity.type
_entity.pdbx_description
1 polymer ?
#
loop_
_entity_poly.entity_id
_entity_poly.type
_entity_poly.pdbx_seq_one_letter_code
_entity_poly.pdbx_strand_id
1 'polypeptide(L)'
;GQAFISNMRKSQFMIQGFDVDPKRMDELKDQGGTPVNTPADAAKDVNCVIMSLPNSNIAREAAIGTNGISQGANTENLYICDTTTSRPEDSVSLSAELEKKGIKFLDSAVSGTSVMAKDGDLIVIAGGKKEDFDACTGYFEGFSRGAYYMGPVGSGARTKLVINLILAGNRLALAEGLVLGHK
;
A
#
# COMPACT_ATOMS: atom_id res chain seq x y z
N GLY A 1 -4.19 6.57 -3.10
CA GLY A 1 -3.41 6.63 -4.35
C GLY A 1 -2.90 8.03 -4.67
N GLN A 2 -3.76 9.02 -4.85
CA GLN A 2 -3.38 10.38 -5.32
C GLN A 2 -2.26 11.05 -4.52
N ALA A 3 -2.33 11.01 -3.19
CA ALA A 3 -1.31 11.61 -2.33
C ALA A 3 0.05 10.93 -2.51
N PHE A 4 0.06 9.60 -2.71
CA PHE A 4 1.30 8.87 -3.00
C PHE A 4 1.90 9.33 -4.32
N ILE A 5 1.09 9.41 -5.38
CA ILE A 5 1.52 9.86 -6.70
C ILE A 5 2.15 11.25 -6.60
N SER A 6 1.45 12.21 -5.97
CA SER A 6 1.94 13.57 -5.81
C SER A 6 3.30 13.64 -5.12
N ASN A 7 3.47 12.90 -4.01
CA ASN A 7 4.72 12.93 -3.25
C ASN A 7 5.86 12.20 -3.98
N MET A 8 5.59 11.03 -4.53
CA MET A 8 6.60 10.27 -5.29
C MET A 8 7.06 11.03 -6.56
N ARG A 9 6.16 11.79 -7.19
CA ARG A 9 6.53 12.67 -8.30
C ARG A 9 7.48 13.80 -7.87
N LYS A 10 7.27 14.38 -6.70
CA LYS A 10 8.21 15.35 -6.11
C LYS A 10 9.59 14.74 -5.89
N SER A 11 9.62 13.45 -5.54
CA SER A 11 10.85 12.64 -5.40
C SER A 11 11.39 12.11 -6.74
N GLN A 12 10.89 12.60 -7.88
CA GLN A 12 11.34 12.29 -9.25
C GLN A 12 11.08 10.85 -9.72
N PHE A 13 10.22 10.09 -9.06
CA PHE A 13 9.80 8.80 -9.58
C PHE A 13 8.97 8.95 -10.86
N MET A 14 9.24 8.11 -11.85
CA MET A 14 8.31 7.88 -12.96
C MET A 14 7.22 6.93 -12.48
N ILE A 15 5.96 7.30 -12.73
CA ILE A 15 4.81 6.57 -12.23
C ILE A 15 3.89 6.20 -13.39
N GLN A 16 3.53 4.95 -13.46
CA GLN A 16 2.39 4.47 -14.22
C GLN A 16 1.38 3.85 -13.28
N GLY A 17 0.11 3.86 -13.63
CA GLY A 17 -0.91 3.36 -12.72
C GLY A 17 -2.24 3.05 -13.37
N PHE A 18 -3.01 2.25 -12.66
CA PHE A 18 -4.35 1.83 -13.00
C PHE A 18 -5.31 2.06 -11.82
N ASP A 19 -6.48 2.55 -12.12
CA ASP A 19 -7.63 2.60 -11.22
C ASP A 19 -8.90 2.27 -12.02
N VAL A 20 -9.89 1.67 -11.37
CA VAL A 20 -11.19 1.37 -12.00
C VAL A 20 -12.05 2.62 -12.20
N ASP A 21 -11.77 3.71 -11.47
CA ASP A 21 -12.45 4.99 -11.59
C ASP A 21 -11.75 5.85 -12.66
N PRO A 22 -12.41 6.17 -13.79
CA PRO A 22 -11.82 7.01 -14.84
C PRO A 22 -11.33 8.37 -14.34
N LYS A 23 -12.00 8.96 -13.34
CA LYS A 23 -11.57 10.24 -12.74
C LYS A 23 -10.20 10.12 -12.08
N ARG A 24 -9.91 8.96 -11.47
CA ARG A 24 -8.59 8.72 -10.87
C ARG A 24 -7.51 8.58 -11.91
N MET A 25 -7.85 8.07 -13.08
CA MET A 25 -6.94 7.97 -14.23
C MET A 25 -6.62 9.35 -14.81
N ASP A 26 -7.63 10.23 -14.92
CA ASP A 26 -7.42 11.63 -15.33
C ASP A 26 -6.55 12.37 -14.30
N GLU A 27 -6.84 12.24 -13.02
CA GLU A 27 -6.04 12.82 -11.94
C GLU A 27 -4.57 12.32 -11.94
N LEU A 28 -4.33 11.03 -12.25
CA LEU A 28 -2.99 10.48 -12.42
C LEU A 28 -2.24 11.20 -13.56
N LYS A 29 -2.91 11.36 -14.69
CA LYS A 29 -2.36 12.06 -15.87
C LYS A 29 -2.05 13.52 -15.56
N ASP A 30 -2.94 14.23 -14.89
CA ASP A 30 -2.77 15.63 -14.49
C ASP A 30 -1.56 15.82 -13.54
N GLN A 31 -1.25 14.80 -12.75
CA GLN A 31 -0.07 14.75 -11.88
C GLN A 31 1.20 14.29 -12.62
N GLY A 32 1.15 14.11 -13.94
CA GLY A 32 2.28 13.70 -14.76
C GLY A 32 2.63 12.21 -14.68
N GLY A 33 1.70 11.37 -14.22
CA GLY A 33 1.81 9.93 -14.31
C GLY A 33 1.27 9.39 -15.64
N THR A 34 1.53 8.13 -15.93
CA THR A 34 1.09 7.44 -17.14
C THR A 34 -0.08 6.52 -16.82
N PRO A 35 -1.33 6.82 -17.27
CA PRO A 35 -2.45 5.91 -17.15
C PRO A 35 -2.25 4.66 -18.01
N VAL A 36 -2.61 3.50 -17.48
CA VAL A 36 -2.60 2.22 -18.20
C VAL A 36 -3.95 1.50 -18.03
N ASN A 37 -4.19 0.44 -18.80
CA ASN A 37 -5.53 -0.14 -18.91
C ASN A 37 -5.80 -1.27 -17.91
N THR A 38 -4.77 -1.91 -17.37
CA THR A 38 -4.91 -3.06 -16.46
C THR A 38 -3.86 -3.03 -15.36
N PRO A 39 -4.09 -3.75 -14.24
CA PRO A 39 -3.03 -3.99 -13.26
C PRO A 39 -1.78 -4.65 -13.84
N ALA A 40 -1.95 -5.55 -14.83
CA ALA A 40 -0.84 -6.18 -15.54
C ALA A 40 0.00 -5.14 -16.30
N ASP A 41 -0.66 -4.19 -16.97
CA ASP A 41 0.06 -3.11 -17.66
C ASP A 41 0.81 -2.20 -16.67
N ALA A 42 0.23 -1.97 -15.48
CA ALA A 42 0.89 -1.18 -14.44
C ALA A 42 2.15 -1.85 -13.86
N ALA A 43 2.31 -3.15 -14.06
CA ALA A 43 3.47 -3.91 -13.60
C ALA A 43 4.56 -4.07 -14.69
N LYS A 44 4.34 -3.59 -15.91
CA LYS A 44 5.34 -3.70 -16.98
C LYS A 44 6.49 -2.73 -16.77
N ASP A 45 7.69 -3.23 -16.92
CA ASP A 45 8.94 -2.44 -16.89
C ASP A 45 9.13 -1.59 -15.63
N VAL A 46 8.60 -2.06 -14.49
CA VAL A 46 8.76 -1.45 -13.17
C VAL A 46 9.40 -2.42 -12.18
N ASN A 47 10.09 -1.88 -11.19
CA ASN A 47 10.68 -2.68 -10.11
C ASN A 47 9.77 -2.78 -8.88
N CYS A 48 8.81 -1.87 -8.73
CA CYS A 48 7.91 -1.85 -7.58
C CYS A 48 6.49 -1.44 -7.98
N VAL A 49 5.51 -2.18 -7.49
CA VAL A 49 4.09 -1.82 -7.55
C VAL A 49 3.60 -1.53 -6.14
N ILE A 50 2.99 -0.36 -5.95
CA ILE A 50 2.35 0.02 -4.69
C ILE A 50 0.84 -0.15 -4.87
N MET A 51 0.25 -1.07 -4.12
CA MET A 51 -1.21 -1.24 -4.08
C MET A 51 -1.80 -0.39 -2.95
N SER A 52 -2.90 0.32 -3.26
CA SER A 52 -3.66 1.11 -2.27
C SER A 52 -5.14 0.90 -2.54
N LEU A 53 -5.68 -0.17 -2.03
CA LEU A 53 -6.97 -0.75 -2.42
C LEU A 53 -7.93 -0.85 -1.23
N PRO A 54 -9.25 -0.99 -1.46
CA PRO A 54 -10.25 -0.96 -0.39
C PRO A 54 -10.18 -2.13 0.60
N ASN A 55 -9.80 -3.34 0.14
CA ASN A 55 -9.76 -4.54 0.96
C ASN A 55 -8.88 -5.64 0.34
N SER A 56 -8.63 -6.71 1.11
CA SER A 56 -7.78 -7.83 0.72
C SER A 56 -8.29 -8.62 -0.49
N ASN A 57 -9.60 -8.73 -0.71
CA ASN A 57 -10.15 -9.43 -1.86
C ASN A 57 -9.83 -8.69 -3.17
N ILE A 58 -9.99 -7.37 -3.17
CA ILE A 58 -9.64 -6.52 -4.31
C ILE A 58 -8.12 -6.51 -4.52
N ALA A 59 -7.32 -6.48 -3.44
CA ALA A 59 -5.87 -6.57 -3.53
C ALA A 59 -5.42 -7.89 -4.16
N ARG A 60 -6.05 -9.00 -3.75
CA ARG A 60 -5.80 -10.32 -4.34
C ARG A 60 -6.15 -10.36 -5.84
N GLU A 61 -7.33 -9.86 -6.21
CA GLU A 61 -7.75 -9.81 -7.61
C GLU A 61 -6.80 -8.95 -8.46
N ALA A 62 -6.40 -7.79 -7.97
CA ALA A 62 -5.44 -6.92 -8.65
C ALA A 62 -4.05 -7.58 -8.78
N ALA A 63 -3.63 -8.37 -7.80
CA ALA A 63 -2.32 -9.00 -7.81
C ALA A 63 -2.25 -10.24 -8.70
N ILE A 64 -3.24 -11.15 -8.61
CA ILE A 64 -3.18 -12.49 -9.22
C ILE A 64 -4.40 -12.86 -10.08
N GLY A 65 -5.44 -12.01 -10.13
CA GLY A 65 -6.64 -12.20 -10.95
C GLY A 65 -6.37 -12.07 -12.45
N THR A 66 -7.44 -12.09 -13.22
CA THR A 66 -7.36 -11.88 -14.67
C THR A 66 -6.83 -10.50 -15.00
N ASN A 67 -5.78 -10.40 -15.81
CA ASN A 67 -5.03 -9.16 -16.06
C ASN A 67 -4.41 -8.54 -14.79
N GLY A 68 -4.18 -9.37 -13.77
CA GLY A 68 -3.51 -8.95 -12.53
C GLY A 68 -2.02 -8.70 -12.72
N ILE A 69 -1.41 -8.03 -11.74
CA ILE A 69 0.01 -7.64 -11.71
C ILE A 69 0.92 -8.80 -12.10
N SER A 70 0.66 -10.01 -11.58
CA SER A 70 1.49 -11.19 -11.83
C SER A 70 1.49 -11.71 -13.28
N GLN A 71 0.65 -11.16 -14.14
CA GLN A 71 0.59 -11.52 -15.56
C GLN A 71 1.34 -10.54 -16.47
N GLY A 72 1.59 -9.32 -16.01
CA GLY A 72 2.29 -8.28 -16.77
C GLY A 72 3.75 -8.12 -16.42
N ALA A 73 4.17 -8.68 -15.28
CA ALA A 73 5.46 -8.42 -14.70
C ALA A 73 6.60 -9.22 -15.34
N ASN A 74 7.76 -8.58 -15.48
CA ASN A 74 9.02 -9.29 -15.45
C ASN A 74 9.29 -9.63 -13.97
N THR A 75 9.07 -10.89 -13.59
CA THR A 75 8.96 -11.31 -12.18
C THR A 75 10.29 -11.33 -11.42
N GLU A 76 11.42 -11.32 -12.10
CA GLU A 76 12.73 -11.54 -11.48
C GLU A 76 13.11 -10.50 -10.43
N ASN A 77 12.58 -9.27 -10.52
CA ASN A 77 12.91 -8.18 -9.60
C ASN A 77 11.70 -7.34 -9.18
N LEU A 78 10.48 -7.86 -9.32
CA LEU A 78 9.28 -7.12 -8.95
C LEU A 78 8.99 -7.22 -7.46
N TYR A 79 8.82 -6.06 -6.82
CA TYR A 79 8.28 -5.93 -5.48
C TYR A 79 6.82 -5.48 -5.55
N ILE A 80 5.96 -6.09 -4.74
CA ILE A 80 4.61 -5.58 -4.47
C ILE A 80 4.58 -5.09 -3.02
N CYS A 81 4.34 -3.79 -2.85
CA CYS A 81 4.12 -3.16 -1.55
C CYS A 81 2.61 -2.91 -1.38
N ASP A 82 1.94 -3.76 -0.63
CA ASP A 82 0.50 -3.64 -0.39
C ASP A 82 0.20 -2.74 0.81
N THR A 83 -0.29 -1.53 0.55
CA THR A 83 -0.69 -0.58 1.61
C THR A 83 -2.15 -0.75 2.05
N THR A 84 -2.84 -1.73 1.50
CA THR A 84 -4.22 -2.07 1.86
C THR A 84 -4.30 -2.53 3.32
N THR A 85 -5.33 -2.11 4.04
CA THR A 85 -5.62 -2.70 5.35
C THR A 85 -6.25 -4.06 5.16
N SER A 86 -5.49 -5.11 5.43
CA SER A 86 -5.84 -6.51 5.17
C SER A 86 -5.85 -7.33 6.45
N ARG A 87 -6.49 -8.51 6.42
CA ARG A 87 -6.27 -9.52 7.45
C ARG A 87 -4.88 -10.11 7.27
N PRO A 88 -4.14 -10.39 8.37
CA PRO A 88 -2.79 -10.96 8.28
C PRO A 88 -2.72 -12.26 7.48
N GLU A 89 -3.74 -13.11 7.61
CA GLU A 89 -3.85 -14.40 6.94
C GLU A 89 -4.00 -14.24 5.42
N ASP A 90 -4.73 -13.21 4.97
CA ASP A 90 -4.89 -12.89 3.55
C ASP A 90 -3.56 -12.43 2.94
N SER A 91 -2.80 -11.61 3.66
CA SER A 91 -1.47 -11.17 3.24
C SER A 91 -0.49 -12.35 3.13
N VAL A 92 -0.50 -13.25 4.10
CA VAL A 92 0.33 -14.47 4.08
C VAL A 92 -0.04 -15.38 2.90
N SER A 93 -1.34 -15.60 2.67
CA SER A 93 -1.81 -16.42 1.55
C SER A 93 -1.43 -15.81 0.20
N LEU A 94 -1.63 -14.51 0.02
CA LEU A 94 -1.27 -13.80 -1.22
C LEU A 94 0.23 -13.84 -1.47
N SER A 95 1.05 -13.59 -0.45
CA SER A 95 2.50 -13.65 -0.54
C SER A 95 2.99 -15.02 -1.01
N ALA A 96 2.44 -16.11 -0.45
CA ALA A 96 2.82 -17.47 -0.84
C ALA A 96 2.49 -17.81 -2.30
N GLU A 97 1.44 -17.20 -2.86
CA GLU A 97 1.09 -17.39 -4.28
C GLU A 97 1.98 -16.54 -5.21
N LEU A 98 2.32 -15.32 -4.80
CA LEU A 98 3.22 -14.44 -5.54
C LEU A 98 4.66 -14.97 -5.54
N GLU A 99 5.12 -15.56 -4.43
CA GLU A 99 6.44 -16.17 -4.34
C GLU A 99 6.64 -17.32 -5.34
N LYS A 100 5.59 -18.12 -5.61
CA LYS A 100 5.63 -19.17 -6.67
C LYS A 100 5.88 -18.60 -8.06
N LYS A 101 5.63 -17.31 -8.25
CA LYS A 101 5.84 -16.58 -9.51
C LYS A 101 7.12 -15.73 -9.48
N GLY A 102 7.94 -15.84 -8.43
CA GLY A 102 9.15 -15.06 -8.25
C GLY A 102 8.92 -13.60 -7.83
N ILE A 103 7.68 -13.22 -7.50
CA ILE A 103 7.34 -11.85 -7.08
C ILE A 103 7.49 -11.72 -5.58
N LYS A 104 8.17 -10.67 -5.14
CA LYS A 104 8.41 -10.34 -3.73
C LYS A 104 7.26 -9.50 -3.19
N PHE A 105 6.84 -9.77 -1.96
CA PHE A 105 5.65 -9.13 -1.38
C PHE A 105 5.92 -8.60 0.03
N LEU A 106 5.45 -7.37 0.27
CA LEU A 106 5.45 -6.71 1.56
C LEU A 106 4.01 -6.27 1.90
N ASP A 107 3.48 -6.68 3.04
CA ASP A 107 2.28 -6.09 3.63
C ASP A 107 2.69 -4.80 4.35
N SER A 108 2.53 -3.66 3.68
CA SER A 108 3.09 -2.35 4.04
C SER A 108 2.00 -1.33 4.36
N ALA A 109 1.14 -1.69 5.30
CA ALA A 109 0.02 -0.83 5.71
C ALA A 109 0.51 0.55 6.16
N VAL A 110 -0.30 1.58 5.88
CA VAL A 110 0.04 2.96 6.26
C VAL A 110 -0.74 3.43 7.48
N SER A 111 -0.12 4.29 8.27
CA SER A 111 -0.75 4.98 9.40
C SER A 111 -0.61 6.49 9.22
N GLY A 112 -1.71 7.19 9.44
CA GLY A 112 -1.84 8.63 9.31
C GLY A 112 -3.21 9.03 8.77
N THR A 113 -3.42 10.34 8.62
CA THR A 113 -4.65 10.93 8.08
C THR A 113 -4.48 11.28 6.60
N SER A 114 -5.58 11.64 5.93
CA SER A 114 -5.53 12.13 4.54
C SER A 114 -4.73 13.45 4.40
N VAL A 115 -4.66 14.26 5.44
CA VAL A 115 -3.83 15.47 5.48
C VAL A 115 -2.36 15.05 5.52
N MET A 116 -1.96 14.20 6.46
CA MET A 116 -0.59 13.67 6.56
C MET A 116 -0.15 12.98 5.25
N ALA A 117 -1.08 12.28 4.57
CA ALA A 117 -0.77 11.67 3.28
C ALA A 117 -0.39 12.69 2.22
N LYS A 118 -1.07 13.85 2.16
CA LYS A 118 -0.74 14.94 1.21
C LYS A 118 0.62 15.55 1.48
N ASP A 119 1.00 15.61 2.76
CA ASP A 119 2.26 16.21 3.21
C ASP A 119 3.45 15.22 3.16
N GLY A 120 3.20 13.95 2.78
CA GLY A 120 4.23 12.90 2.81
C GLY A 120 4.58 12.42 4.24
N ASP A 121 3.73 12.71 5.22
CA ASP A 121 3.97 12.49 6.65
C ASP A 121 3.33 11.17 7.17
N LEU A 122 3.09 10.22 6.28
CA LEU A 122 2.61 8.89 6.67
C LEU A 122 3.72 8.07 7.33
N ILE A 123 3.31 7.07 8.09
CA ILE A 123 4.18 6.00 8.58
C ILE A 123 3.82 4.71 7.84
N VAL A 124 4.82 4.03 7.29
CA VAL A 124 4.68 2.69 6.73
C VAL A 124 5.00 1.64 7.79
N ILE A 125 4.15 0.64 7.91
CA ILE A 125 4.26 -0.47 8.86
C ILE A 125 4.30 -1.75 8.03
N ALA A 126 5.50 -2.32 7.86
CA ALA A 126 5.73 -3.37 6.87
C ALA A 126 6.13 -4.71 7.48
N GLY A 127 5.53 -5.78 6.94
CA GLY A 127 5.94 -7.16 7.12
C GLY A 127 6.41 -7.77 5.81
N GLY A 128 7.36 -8.70 5.88
CA GLY A 128 7.94 -9.37 4.72
C GLY A 128 9.30 -9.95 5.03
N LYS A 129 10.08 -10.31 4.00
CA LYS A 129 11.50 -10.63 4.18
C LYS A 129 12.25 -9.32 4.46
N LYS A 130 13.24 -9.39 5.37
CA LYS A 130 13.98 -8.17 5.79
C LYS A 130 14.74 -7.54 4.63
N GLU A 131 15.34 -8.36 3.79
CA GLU A 131 16.05 -7.92 2.59
C GLU A 131 15.14 -7.21 1.58
N ASP A 132 13.90 -7.68 1.41
CA ASP A 132 12.91 -7.06 0.53
C ASP A 132 12.43 -5.71 1.11
N PHE A 133 12.26 -5.64 2.44
CA PHE A 133 11.95 -4.38 3.11
C PHE A 133 13.06 -3.35 2.90
N ASP A 134 14.32 -3.75 3.09
CA ASP A 134 15.48 -2.84 2.92
C ASP A 134 15.59 -2.35 1.47
N ALA A 135 15.33 -3.21 0.51
CA ALA A 135 15.31 -2.84 -0.91
C ALA A 135 14.16 -1.86 -1.27
N CYS A 136 13.06 -1.87 -0.49
CA CYS A 136 11.91 -1.03 -0.75
C CYS A 136 11.91 0.31 0.03
N THR A 137 12.87 0.56 0.94
CA THR A 137 12.90 1.77 1.77
C THR A 137 12.85 3.06 0.95
N GLY A 138 13.58 3.14 -0.15
CA GLY A 138 13.57 4.31 -1.03
C GLY A 138 12.21 4.60 -1.67
N TYR A 139 11.39 3.57 -1.94
CA TYR A 139 10.01 3.77 -2.41
C TYR A 139 9.12 4.31 -1.29
N PHE A 140 9.29 3.82 -0.06
CA PHE A 140 8.53 4.30 1.09
C PHE A 140 8.84 5.75 1.44
N GLU A 141 10.09 6.14 1.38
CA GLU A 141 10.54 7.54 1.58
C GLU A 141 9.91 8.51 0.57
N GLY A 142 9.50 8.01 -0.60
CA GLY A 142 8.82 8.80 -1.61
C GLY A 142 7.43 9.32 -1.19
N PHE A 143 6.79 8.74 -0.14
CA PHE A 143 5.44 9.15 0.29
C PHE A 143 5.21 9.09 1.80
N SER A 144 6.22 8.77 2.59
CA SER A 144 6.12 8.66 4.05
C SER A 144 7.33 9.32 4.74
N ARG A 145 7.17 9.68 5.99
CA ARG A 145 8.27 10.17 6.83
C ARG A 145 9.12 9.05 7.42
N GLY A 146 8.69 7.80 7.30
CA GLY A 146 9.44 6.65 7.78
C GLY A 146 8.71 5.34 7.62
N ALA A 147 9.48 4.27 7.49
CA ALA A 147 9.00 2.90 7.37
C ALA A 147 9.61 2.03 8.48
N TYR A 148 8.80 1.16 9.05
CA TYR A 148 9.15 0.31 10.18
C TYR A 148 8.94 -1.16 9.82
N TYR A 149 9.98 -1.96 9.98
CA TYR A 149 9.93 -3.40 9.79
C TYR A 149 9.35 -4.09 11.01
N MET A 150 8.29 -4.86 10.83
CA MET A 150 7.54 -5.54 11.91
C MET A 150 7.79 -7.04 11.99
N GLY A 151 8.54 -7.62 11.06
CA GLY A 151 8.78 -9.07 11.01
C GLY A 151 8.28 -9.71 9.71
N PRO A 152 8.01 -11.03 9.69
CA PRO A 152 7.56 -11.74 8.49
C PRO A 152 6.23 -11.21 7.95
N VAL A 153 5.85 -11.65 6.74
CA VAL A 153 4.57 -11.29 6.10
C VAL A 153 3.40 -11.51 7.05
N GLY A 154 2.46 -10.57 7.08
CA GLY A 154 1.33 -10.51 8.00
C GLY A 154 1.61 -9.70 9.27
N SER A 155 2.87 -9.42 9.60
CA SER A 155 3.22 -8.63 10.80
C SER A 155 2.86 -7.16 10.65
N GLY A 156 2.99 -6.58 9.47
CA GLY A 156 2.56 -5.21 9.17
C GLY A 156 1.05 -5.07 9.32
N ALA A 157 0.29 -5.95 8.68
CA ALA A 157 -1.17 -5.99 8.77
C ALA A 157 -1.64 -6.17 10.22
N ARG A 158 -1.06 -7.11 10.98
CA ARG A 158 -1.37 -7.33 12.41
C ARG A 158 -1.10 -6.10 13.26
N THR A 159 0.05 -5.48 13.09
CA THR A 159 0.42 -4.24 13.81
C THR A 159 -0.57 -3.13 13.47
N LYS A 160 -0.95 -2.98 12.20
CA LYS A 160 -1.96 -1.99 11.79
C LYS A 160 -3.32 -2.22 12.45
N LEU A 161 -3.78 -3.46 12.57
CA LEU A 161 -5.05 -3.78 13.26
C LEU A 161 -4.98 -3.43 14.75
N VAL A 162 -3.86 -3.71 15.42
CA VAL A 162 -3.65 -3.32 16.83
C VAL A 162 -3.70 -1.80 17.00
N ILE A 163 -3.00 -1.05 16.14
CA ILE A 163 -3.02 0.42 16.17
C ILE A 163 -4.44 0.94 15.95
N ASN A 164 -5.17 0.39 14.98
CA ASN A 164 -6.54 0.81 14.71
C ASN A 164 -7.47 0.53 15.88
N LEU A 165 -7.33 -0.62 16.55
CA LEU A 165 -8.12 -0.96 17.75
C LEU A 165 -7.87 0.03 18.89
N ILE A 166 -6.60 0.34 19.19
CA ILE A 166 -6.24 1.32 20.22
C ILE A 166 -6.81 2.70 19.89
N LEU A 167 -6.65 3.15 18.65
CA LEU A 167 -7.18 4.46 18.23
C LEU A 167 -8.71 4.53 18.31
N ALA A 168 -9.40 3.47 17.92
CA ALA A 168 -10.87 3.40 18.01
C ALA A 168 -11.34 3.45 19.46
N GLY A 169 -10.71 2.66 20.34
CA GLY A 169 -11.02 2.63 21.77
C GLY A 169 -10.81 3.99 22.45
N ASN A 170 -9.66 4.63 22.18
CA ASN A 170 -9.36 5.95 22.73
C ASN A 170 -10.35 7.02 22.26
N ARG A 171 -10.73 7.00 20.97
CA ARG A 171 -11.72 7.95 20.44
C ARG A 171 -13.10 7.74 21.04
N LEU A 172 -13.51 6.49 21.23
CA LEU A 172 -14.79 6.16 21.86
C LEU A 172 -14.83 6.64 23.30
N ALA A 173 -13.79 6.32 24.11
CA ALA A 173 -13.69 6.76 25.49
C ALA A 173 -13.72 8.28 25.62
N LEU A 174 -13.00 9.00 24.73
CA LEU A 174 -13.01 10.45 24.70
C LEU A 174 -14.41 11.00 24.38
N ALA A 175 -15.09 10.43 23.39
CA ALA A 175 -16.44 10.87 23.00
C ALA A 175 -17.43 10.68 24.16
N GLU A 176 -17.43 9.52 24.80
CA GLU A 176 -18.28 9.23 25.96
C GLU A 176 -17.98 10.17 27.13
N GLY A 177 -16.70 10.42 27.42
CA GLY A 177 -16.28 11.35 28.49
C GLY A 177 -16.74 12.78 28.23
N LEU A 178 -16.65 13.29 27.00
CA LEU A 178 -17.14 14.62 26.63
C LEU A 178 -18.66 14.72 26.76
N VAL A 179 -19.41 13.70 26.34
CA VAL A 179 -20.88 13.68 26.50
C VAL A 179 -21.28 13.67 27.97
N LEU A 180 -20.58 12.90 28.80
CA LEU A 180 -20.83 12.86 30.24
C LEU A 180 -20.56 14.21 30.90
N GLY A 181 -19.44 14.87 30.53
CA GLY A 181 -19.06 16.15 31.12
C GLY A 181 -19.92 17.33 30.64
N HIS A 182 -20.69 17.17 29.57
CA HIS A 182 -21.58 18.21 29.05
C HIS A 182 -22.99 18.20 29.72
N LYS A 183 -23.33 17.13 30.45
CA LYS A 183 -24.59 17.05 31.24
C LYS A 183 -24.41 17.70 32.61
#